data_5c23c28d7ae94138e71bd8f9f9179cec
#
_entry.id   5c23c28d7ae94138e71bd8f9f9179cec
#
_cell.length_a   1.000
_cell.length_b   1.000
_cell.length_c   1.000
_cell.angle_alpha   90.00
_cell.angle_beta   90.00
_cell.angle_gamma   90.00
#
_symmetry.space_group_name_H-M   'P 1'
#
loop_
_entity.id
_entity.type
_entity.pdbx_description
1 polymer ?
#
loop_
_entity_poly.entity_id
_entity_poly.type
_entity_poly.pdbx_seq_one_letter_code
_entity_poly.pdbx_strand_id
1 'polypeptide(L)'
;ITKDQLQEWVDYANKVGAVIIYDAAYEAYISEDNVPHTIYECDGAKTCAIELRSFSKNAGFTGTRLGFTVIPKELESNGTKLNALWARRHGTKFNGAPYIIQRAGEAVYSEEGKKQTKAQVAYYMNNAKVIMDGLKNAGFSVSGGVNAPYVWLETPKDMTSWEFFDYLLNN
;
A
#
# COMPACT_ATOMS: atom_id res chain seq x y z
N ILE A 1 10.08 2.25 -3.18
CA ILE A 1 11.26 2.38 -2.28
C ILE A 1 11.92 1.00 -2.12
N THR A 2 13.24 0.92 -2.26
CA THR A 2 13.98 -0.33 -2.05
C THR A 2 14.13 -0.62 -0.57
N LYS A 3 14.49 -1.88 -0.24
CA LYS A 3 14.74 -2.28 1.14
C LYS A 3 15.85 -1.45 1.80
N ASP A 4 16.94 -1.16 1.09
CA ASP A 4 18.04 -0.37 1.62
C ASP A 4 17.59 1.08 1.92
N GLN A 5 16.84 1.70 1.01
CA GLN A 5 16.28 3.03 1.23
C GLN A 5 15.29 3.05 2.41
N LEU A 6 14.47 1.99 2.57
CA LEU A 6 13.55 1.89 3.70
C LEU A 6 14.30 1.68 5.02
N GLN A 7 15.42 0.96 5.00
CA GLN A 7 16.30 0.79 6.16
C GLN A 7 16.86 2.14 6.65
N GLU A 8 17.30 3.01 5.73
CA GLU A 8 17.77 4.36 6.09
C GLU A 8 16.67 5.18 6.80
N TRP A 9 15.41 5.05 6.35
CA TRP A 9 14.27 5.68 7.03
C TRP A 9 14.03 5.13 8.43
N VAL A 10 14.12 3.81 8.60
CA VAL A 10 13.97 3.14 9.91
C VAL A 10 15.09 3.55 10.85
N ASP A 11 16.33 3.60 10.39
CA ASP A 11 17.48 4.02 11.19
C ASP A 11 17.35 5.49 11.62
N TYR A 12 16.93 6.35 10.69
CA TYR A 12 16.69 7.76 11.01
C TYR A 12 15.57 7.94 12.02
N ALA A 13 14.45 7.25 11.85
CA ALA A 13 13.30 7.32 12.76
C ALA A 13 13.69 6.89 14.18
N ASN A 14 14.42 5.78 14.33
CA ASN A 14 14.95 5.34 15.61
C ASN A 14 15.90 6.35 16.23
N LYS A 15 16.78 6.97 15.43
CA LYS A 15 17.74 7.97 15.88
C LYS A 15 17.07 9.22 16.47
N VAL A 16 15.95 9.66 15.87
CA VAL A 16 15.29 10.92 16.27
C VAL A 16 14.04 10.70 17.13
N GLY A 17 13.68 9.44 17.42
CA GLY A 17 12.48 9.10 18.19
C GLY A 17 11.17 9.35 17.43
N ALA A 18 11.19 9.31 16.08
CA ALA A 18 10.01 9.44 15.25
C ALA A 18 9.28 8.10 15.05
N VAL A 19 8.00 8.16 14.68
CA VAL A 19 7.21 6.99 14.33
C VAL A 19 6.87 7.05 12.84
N ILE A 20 7.18 5.98 12.13
CA ILE A 20 6.81 5.80 10.72
C ILE A 20 5.41 5.18 10.66
N ILE A 21 4.51 5.77 9.87
CA ILE A 21 3.25 5.13 9.46
C ILE A 21 3.48 4.63 8.04
N TYR A 22 3.60 3.32 7.89
CA TYR A 22 3.87 2.65 6.63
C TYR A 22 2.57 2.13 6.02
N ASP A 23 2.13 2.76 4.93
CA ASP A 23 0.93 2.35 4.20
C ASP A 23 1.28 1.29 3.15
N ALA A 24 0.95 0.04 3.45
CA ALA A 24 1.18 -1.12 2.60
C ALA A 24 -0.09 -1.58 1.85
N ALA A 25 -1.01 -0.66 1.55
CA ALA A 25 -2.29 -1.01 0.91
C ALA A 25 -2.12 -1.63 -0.50
N TYR A 26 -0.99 -1.40 -1.15
CA TYR A 26 -0.65 -1.94 -2.47
C TYR A 26 0.43 -3.03 -2.45
N GLU A 27 0.75 -3.58 -1.30
CA GLU A 27 1.80 -4.60 -1.11
C GLU A 27 1.66 -5.80 -2.07
N ALA A 28 0.43 -6.26 -2.31
CA ALA A 28 0.17 -7.40 -3.19
C ALA A 28 0.57 -7.18 -4.67
N TYR A 29 0.83 -5.94 -5.05
CA TYR A 29 1.26 -5.55 -6.41
C TYR A 29 2.78 -5.49 -6.57
N ILE A 30 3.54 -5.63 -5.49
CA ILE A 30 5.00 -5.61 -5.53
C ILE A 30 5.48 -6.84 -6.30
N SER A 31 6.34 -6.62 -7.29
CA SER A 31 6.89 -7.65 -8.17
C SER A 31 8.42 -7.69 -8.20
N GLU A 32 9.09 -6.68 -7.66
CA GLU A 32 10.55 -6.60 -7.61
C GLU A 32 11.08 -7.11 -6.27
N ASP A 33 12.06 -8.00 -6.31
CA ASP A 33 12.61 -8.67 -5.12
C ASP A 33 13.30 -7.73 -4.12
N ASN A 34 13.75 -6.55 -4.58
CA ASN A 34 14.40 -5.53 -3.75
C ASN A 34 13.42 -4.55 -3.08
N VAL A 35 12.13 -4.70 -3.32
CA VAL A 35 11.07 -3.87 -2.72
C VAL A 35 10.40 -4.68 -1.61
N PRO A 36 10.47 -4.23 -0.35
CA PRO A 36 9.94 -5.01 0.78
C PRO A 36 8.42 -5.04 0.79
N HIS A 37 7.86 -6.21 1.14
CA HIS A 37 6.42 -6.40 1.31
C HIS A 37 5.91 -5.90 2.66
N THR A 38 6.80 -5.72 3.63
CA THR A 38 6.50 -5.17 4.95
C THR A 38 7.68 -4.36 5.46
N ILE A 39 7.40 -3.28 6.19
CA ILE A 39 8.47 -2.51 6.84
C ILE A 39 9.25 -3.35 7.85
N TYR A 40 8.65 -4.43 8.37
CA TYR A 40 9.28 -5.31 9.34
C TYR A 40 10.35 -6.25 8.77
N GLU A 41 10.62 -6.18 7.46
CA GLU A 41 11.81 -6.74 6.84
C GLU A 41 13.08 -5.90 7.11
N CYS A 42 12.89 -4.66 7.62
CA CYS A 42 13.98 -3.79 8.04
C CYS A 42 14.30 -3.97 9.52
N ASP A 43 15.60 -4.00 9.84
CA ASP A 43 16.09 -4.14 11.21
C ASP A 43 15.70 -2.91 12.04
N GLY A 44 15.19 -3.14 13.25
CA GLY A 44 14.74 -2.05 14.14
C GLY A 44 13.37 -1.44 13.81
N ALA A 45 12.67 -1.90 12.77
CA ALA A 45 11.35 -1.35 12.42
C ALA A 45 10.28 -1.54 13.50
N LYS A 46 10.37 -2.61 14.31
CA LYS A 46 9.40 -2.88 15.38
C LYS A 46 9.40 -1.82 16.48
N THR A 47 10.47 -1.05 16.62
CA THR A 47 10.59 0.01 17.61
C THR A 47 10.17 1.40 17.13
N CYS A 48 9.94 1.56 15.80
CA CYS A 48 9.61 2.86 15.24
C CYS A 48 8.50 2.84 14.16
N ALA A 49 7.87 1.70 13.85
CA ALA A 49 6.92 1.67 12.74
C ALA A 49 5.56 1.06 13.10
N ILE A 50 4.52 1.65 12.50
CA ILE A 50 3.15 1.14 12.42
C ILE A 50 2.89 0.80 10.96
N GLU A 51 2.34 -0.39 10.67
CA GLU A 51 1.98 -0.78 9.32
C GLU A 51 0.47 -0.85 9.11
N LEU A 52 0.01 -0.28 8.02
CA LEU A 52 -1.39 -0.30 7.60
C LEU A 52 -1.57 -1.26 6.42
N ARG A 53 -2.56 -2.15 6.51
CA ARG A 53 -2.92 -3.12 5.48
C ARG A 53 -4.36 -2.95 5.05
N SER A 54 -4.65 -3.24 3.78
CA SER A 54 -5.99 -3.11 3.21
C SER A 54 -6.34 -4.29 2.31
N PHE A 55 -7.56 -4.80 2.43
CA PHE A 55 -8.15 -5.76 1.51
C PHE A 55 -8.81 -5.11 0.28
N SER A 56 -8.89 -3.77 0.28
CA SER A 56 -9.56 -3.03 -0.80
C SER A 56 -8.92 -3.26 -2.16
N LYS A 57 -7.57 -3.36 -2.20
CA LYS A 57 -6.82 -3.37 -3.45
C LYS A 57 -6.44 -4.78 -3.90
N ASN A 58 -6.07 -5.65 -2.98
CA ASN A 58 -5.67 -7.02 -3.30
C ASN A 58 -6.84 -7.98 -3.47
N ALA A 59 -7.96 -7.76 -2.76
CA ALA A 59 -9.10 -8.69 -2.73
C ALA A 59 -10.44 -8.06 -3.15
N GLY A 60 -10.44 -6.81 -3.63
CA GLY A 60 -11.66 -6.16 -4.10
C GLY A 60 -12.62 -5.70 -2.99
N PHE A 61 -12.17 -5.58 -1.74
CA PHE A 61 -13.01 -5.23 -0.59
C PHE A 61 -13.27 -3.73 -0.45
N THR A 62 -13.19 -2.97 -1.52
CA THR A 62 -13.40 -1.51 -1.49
C THR A 62 -14.78 -1.15 -0.91
N GLY A 63 -15.84 -1.87 -1.28
CA GLY A 63 -17.20 -1.65 -0.80
C GLY A 63 -17.49 -2.31 0.57
N THR A 64 -16.81 -3.38 0.92
CA THR A 64 -17.06 -4.14 2.16
C THR A 64 -16.25 -3.65 3.36
N ARG A 65 -15.22 -2.83 3.13
CA ARG A 65 -14.42 -2.11 4.13
C ARG A 65 -13.68 -3.01 5.14
N LEU A 66 -12.56 -3.58 4.71
CA LEU A 66 -11.70 -4.34 5.58
C LEU A 66 -10.24 -3.91 5.44
N GLY A 67 -9.58 -3.77 6.56
CA GLY A 67 -8.15 -3.52 6.69
C GLY A 67 -7.69 -3.91 8.09
N PHE A 68 -6.39 -3.89 8.32
CA PHE A 68 -5.83 -4.08 9.64
C PHE A 68 -4.59 -3.22 9.85
N THR A 69 -4.27 -2.99 11.12
CA THR A 69 -3.11 -2.20 11.54
C THR A 69 -2.22 -3.08 12.40
N VAL A 70 -0.93 -3.11 12.08
CA VAL A 70 0.08 -3.79 12.89
C VAL A 70 0.82 -2.75 13.73
N ILE A 71 0.73 -2.89 15.05
CA ILE A 71 1.46 -2.06 16.00
C ILE A 71 2.25 -3.00 16.92
N PRO A 72 3.58 -3.09 16.77
CA PRO A 72 4.41 -3.95 17.57
C PRO A 72 4.32 -3.59 19.07
N LYS A 73 4.49 -4.59 19.94
CA LYS A 73 4.51 -4.37 21.38
C LYS A 73 5.76 -3.62 21.84
N GLU A 74 6.80 -3.66 21.01
CA GLU A 74 8.07 -2.97 21.21
C GLU A 74 7.95 -1.46 21.00
N LEU A 75 6.98 -1.03 20.15
CA LEU A 75 6.82 0.38 19.77
C LEU A 75 6.35 1.23 20.96
N GLU A 76 7.19 2.20 21.30
CA GLU A 76 6.99 3.13 22.41
C GLU A 76 7.19 4.57 21.96
N SER A 77 6.39 5.47 22.48
CA SER A 77 6.57 6.91 22.30
C SER A 77 6.33 7.63 23.62
N ASN A 78 7.28 8.47 24.03
CA ASN A 78 7.23 9.21 25.28
C ASN A 78 6.92 8.31 26.50
N GLY A 79 7.56 7.14 26.57
CA GLY A 79 7.37 6.18 27.68
C GLY A 79 6.04 5.43 27.65
N THR A 80 5.28 5.50 26.54
CA THR A 80 3.98 4.87 26.44
C THR A 80 3.95 3.84 25.32
N LYS A 81 3.48 2.62 25.61
CA LYS A 81 3.31 1.54 24.61
C LYS A 81 2.15 1.83 23.69
N LEU A 82 2.44 2.09 22.41
CA LEU A 82 1.41 2.45 21.42
C LEU A 82 0.45 1.29 21.13
N ASN A 83 0.92 0.03 21.19
CA ASN A 83 0.07 -1.14 21.04
C ASN A 83 -1.07 -1.16 22.06
N ALA A 84 -0.79 -0.89 23.34
CA ALA A 84 -1.79 -0.86 24.40
C ALA A 84 -2.80 0.28 24.22
N LEU A 85 -2.33 1.46 23.83
CA LEU A 85 -3.21 2.61 23.51
C LEU A 85 -4.13 2.30 22.33
N TRP A 86 -3.59 1.70 21.28
CA TRP A 86 -4.38 1.32 20.10
C TRP A 86 -5.42 0.27 20.44
N ALA A 87 -5.05 -0.78 21.16
CA ALA A 87 -5.98 -1.83 21.59
C ALA A 87 -7.17 -1.25 22.36
N ARG A 88 -6.92 -0.34 23.31
CA ARG A 88 -7.96 0.35 24.06
C ARG A 88 -8.83 1.22 23.16
N ARG A 89 -8.21 2.06 22.31
CA ARG A 89 -8.96 2.94 21.41
C ARG A 89 -9.81 2.14 20.43
N HIS A 90 -9.24 1.13 19.80
CA HIS A 90 -9.94 0.29 18.83
C HIS A 90 -11.13 -0.43 19.50
N GLY A 91 -10.90 -1.08 20.65
CA GLY A 91 -11.93 -1.81 21.36
C GLY A 91 -13.05 -0.94 21.95
N THR A 92 -12.83 0.37 22.19
CA THR A 92 -13.84 1.27 22.76
C THR A 92 -14.57 2.14 21.74
N LYS A 93 -13.91 2.45 20.61
CA LYS A 93 -14.46 3.37 19.58
C LYS A 93 -15.08 2.66 18.39
N PHE A 94 -14.56 1.48 18.04
CA PHE A 94 -14.94 0.84 16.78
C PHE A 94 -15.36 -0.64 16.95
N ASN A 95 -14.73 -1.40 17.83
CA ASN A 95 -14.92 -2.86 18.07
C ASN A 95 -14.56 -3.77 16.90
N GLY A 96 -14.13 -3.24 15.77
CA GLY A 96 -13.74 -3.99 14.58
C GLY A 96 -14.78 -3.99 13.46
N ALA A 97 -14.37 -4.56 12.31
CA ALA A 97 -15.25 -4.72 11.16
C ALA A 97 -16.36 -5.75 11.45
N PRO A 98 -17.49 -5.75 10.72
CA PRO A 98 -18.54 -6.75 10.87
C PRO A 98 -17.99 -8.18 10.74
N TYR A 99 -18.45 -9.09 11.59
CA TYR A 99 -17.93 -10.46 11.67
C TYR A 99 -17.93 -11.19 10.32
N ILE A 100 -18.99 -11.05 9.53
CA ILE A 100 -19.08 -11.68 8.20
C ILE A 100 -17.97 -11.18 7.26
N ILE A 101 -17.58 -9.91 7.36
CA ILE A 101 -16.50 -9.33 6.56
C ILE A 101 -15.13 -9.83 7.05
N GLN A 102 -14.96 -10.03 8.36
CA GLN A 102 -13.74 -10.64 8.90
C GLN A 102 -13.60 -12.09 8.40
N ARG A 103 -14.69 -12.87 8.38
CA ARG A 103 -14.69 -14.24 7.81
C ARG A 103 -14.38 -14.26 6.32
N ALA A 104 -14.89 -13.28 5.56
CA ALA A 104 -14.53 -13.11 4.15
C ALA A 104 -13.03 -12.78 3.99
N GLY A 105 -12.47 -11.93 4.87
CA GLY A 105 -11.04 -11.64 4.90
C GLY A 105 -10.17 -12.85 5.21
N GLU A 106 -10.62 -13.72 6.13
CA GLU A 106 -9.95 -14.99 6.40
C GLU A 106 -9.91 -15.89 5.15
N ALA A 107 -11.01 -15.96 4.40
CA ALA A 107 -11.08 -16.74 3.17
C ALA A 107 -10.09 -16.29 2.09
N VAL A 108 -9.66 -15.03 2.08
CA VAL A 108 -8.62 -14.50 1.17
C VAL A 108 -7.29 -15.25 1.35
N TYR A 109 -7.00 -15.72 2.55
CA TYR A 109 -5.76 -16.44 2.85
C TYR A 109 -5.85 -17.97 2.63
N SER A 110 -7.01 -18.50 2.25
CA SER A 110 -7.12 -19.89 1.79
C SER A 110 -6.36 -20.08 0.47
N GLU A 111 -6.06 -21.32 0.10
CA GLU A 111 -5.37 -21.60 -1.18
C GLU A 111 -6.16 -21.08 -2.39
N GLU A 112 -7.48 -21.25 -2.38
CA GLU A 112 -8.35 -20.73 -3.45
C GLU A 112 -8.42 -19.20 -3.41
N GLY A 113 -8.52 -18.57 -2.22
CA GLY A 113 -8.51 -17.12 -2.05
C GLY A 113 -7.21 -16.49 -2.58
N LYS A 114 -6.05 -17.04 -2.24
CA LYS A 114 -4.75 -16.60 -2.75
C LYS A 114 -4.66 -16.71 -4.27
N LYS A 115 -5.16 -17.80 -4.85
CA LYS A 115 -5.20 -17.99 -6.31
C LYS A 115 -6.04 -16.91 -6.99
N GLN A 116 -7.24 -16.64 -6.46
CA GLN A 116 -8.14 -15.63 -7.02
C GLN A 116 -7.57 -14.22 -6.89
N THR A 117 -7.04 -13.85 -5.74
CA THR A 117 -6.45 -12.51 -5.52
C THR A 117 -5.21 -12.30 -6.39
N LYS A 118 -4.36 -13.33 -6.55
CA LYS A 118 -3.21 -13.27 -7.46
C LYS A 118 -3.63 -13.06 -8.92
N ALA A 119 -4.69 -13.74 -9.36
CA ALA A 119 -5.24 -13.56 -10.73
C ALA A 119 -5.81 -12.15 -10.92
N GLN A 120 -6.49 -11.60 -9.90
CA GLN A 120 -7.01 -10.23 -9.94
C GLN A 120 -5.88 -9.19 -10.00
N VAL A 121 -4.85 -9.33 -9.18
CA VAL A 121 -3.66 -8.45 -9.21
C VAL A 121 -2.99 -8.51 -10.58
N ALA A 122 -2.80 -9.72 -11.13
CA ALA A 122 -2.21 -9.90 -12.46
C ALA A 122 -3.04 -9.20 -13.56
N TYR A 123 -4.37 -9.24 -13.47
CA TYR A 123 -5.26 -8.53 -14.38
C TYR A 123 -5.02 -7.01 -14.35
N TYR A 124 -4.98 -6.41 -13.16
CA TYR A 124 -4.71 -4.97 -13.03
C TYR A 124 -3.31 -4.58 -13.50
N MET A 125 -2.31 -5.40 -13.23
CA MET A 125 -0.95 -5.14 -13.69
C MET A 125 -0.82 -5.27 -15.21
N ASN A 126 -1.57 -6.20 -15.83
CA ASN A 126 -1.66 -6.26 -17.30
C ASN A 126 -2.31 -5.01 -17.88
N ASN A 127 -3.38 -4.47 -17.26
CA ASN A 127 -3.97 -3.20 -17.68
C ASN A 127 -2.97 -2.05 -17.59
N ALA A 128 -2.21 -1.96 -16.51
CA ALA A 128 -1.14 -0.96 -16.36
C ALA A 128 -0.11 -1.08 -17.49
N LYS A 129 0.30 -2.31 -17.83
CA LYS A 129 1.22 -2.57 -18.95
C LYS A 129 0.66 -2.10 -20.29
N VAL A 130 -0.60 -2.42 -20.60
CA VAL A 130 -1.27 -1.99 -21.85
C VAL A 130 -1.28 -0.46 -21.94
N ILE A 131 -1.64 0.22 -20.84
CA ILE A 131 -1.63 1.69 -20.76
C ILE A 131 -0.22 2.24 -20.97
N MET A 132 0.77 1.71 -20.26
CA MET A 132 2.19 2.13 -20.38
C MET A 132 2.70 1.99 -21.83
N ASP A 133 2.46 0.83 -22.44
CA ASP A 133 2.92 0.55 -23.80
C ASP A 133 2.22 1.47 -24.82
N GLY A 134 0.90 1.68 -24.66
CA GLY A 134 0.15 2.60 -25.52
C GLY A 134 0.63 4.05 -25.44
N LEU A 135 0.85 4.55 -24.23
CA LEU A 135 1.35 5.92 -24.02
C LEU A 135 2.79 6.10 -24.53
N LYS A 136 3.68 5.13 -24.30
CA LYS A 136 5.05 5.15 -24.85
C LYS A 136 5.04 5.17 -26.37
N ASN A 137 4.20 4.34 -27.00
CA ASN A 137 4.07 4.30 -28.45
C ASN A 137 3.49 5.60 -29.02
N ALA A 138 2.69 6.32 -28.24
CA ALA A 138 2.18 7.66 -28.58
C ALA A 138 3.21 8.78 -28.32
N GLY A 139 4.41 8.45 -27.83
CA GLY A 139 5.49 9.40 -27.61
C GLY A 139 5.47 10.11 -26.25
N PHE A 140 4.65 9.67 -25.29
CA PHE A 140 4.63 10.25 -23.96
C PHE A 140 5.74 9.70 -23.05
N SER A 141 6.25 10.58 -22.19
CA SER A 141 7.10 10.19 -21.06
C SER A 141 6.21 9.64 -19.95
N VAL A 142 6.44 8.37 -19.57
CA VAL A 142 5.63 7.69 -18.56
C VAL A 142 6.49 6.86 -17.61
N SER A 143 6.06 6.77 -16.35
CA SER A 143 6.69 5.96 -15.31
C SER A 143 5.63 5.26 -14.45
N GLY A 144 6.06 4.36 -13.55
CA GLY A 144 5.15 3.56 -12.73
C GLY A 144 4.75 2.24 -13.38
N GLY A 145 3.61 1.67 -12.97
CA GLY A 145 3.08 0.42 -13.53
C GLY A 145 3.90 -0.84 -13.22
N VAL A 146 4.78 -0.82 -12.20
CA VAL A 146 5.67 -1.95 -11.83
C VAL A 146 5.25 -2.60 -10.52
N ASN A 147 5.24 -1.84 -9.42
CA ASN A 147 4.87 -2.32 -8.08
C ASN A 147 3.50 -1.78 -7.61
N ALA A 148 2.76 -1.17 -8.51
CA ALA A 148 1.41 -0.71 -8.34
C ALA A 148 0.78 -0.47 -9.73
N PRO A 149 -0.56 -0.51 -9.87
CA PRO A 149 -1.22 -0.35 -11.17
C PRO A 149 -1.28 1.10 -11.66
N TYR A 150 -0.60 2.02 -11.00
CA TYR A 150 -0.59 3.44 -11.34
C TYR A 150 0.45 3.74 -12.39
N VAL A 151 0.02 4.50 -13.40
CA VAL A 151 0.87 5.04 -14.45
C VAL A 151 0.95 6.55 -14.26
N TRP A 152 2.17 7.05 -14.20
CA TRP A 152 2.46 8.46 -14.11
C TRP A 152 2.86 8.98 -15.49
N LEU A 153 2.14 9.98 -16.01
CA LEU A 153 2.37 10.56 -17.31
C LEU A 153 2.83 12.00 -17.15
N GLU A 154 3.90 12.36 -17.86
CA GLU A 154 4.31 13.75 -18.02
C GLU A 154 3.39 14.44 -19.04
N THR A 155 2.75 15.54 -18.64
CA THR A 155 1.87 16.30 -19.53
C THR A 155 2.64 16.88 -20.72
N PRO A 156 1.99 17.02 -21.92
CA PRO A 156 2.61 17.69 -23.05
C PRO A 156 3.18 19.07 -22.67
N LYS A 157 4.28 19.48 -23.35
CA LYS A 157 5.05 20.67 -23.01
C LYS A 157 4.09 21.84 -22.89
N ASP A 158 3.50 22.51 -22.99
CA ASP A 158 2.71 23.73 -22.87
C ASP A 158 1.36 23.55 -22.12
N MET A 159 1.18 22.41 -21.42
CA MET A 159 -0.04 22.15 -20.65
C MET A 159 0.28 21.87 -19.18
N THR A 160 -0.45 22.51 -18.29
CA THR A 160 -0.55 22.08 -16.89
C THR A 160 -1.37 20.80 -16.79
N SER A 161 -1.31 20.11 -15.66
CA SER A 161 -2.12 18.91 -15.44
C SER A 161 -3.62 19.18 -15.62
N TRP A 162 -4.13 20.33 -15.15
CA TRP A 162 -5.53 20.68 -15.29
C TRP A 162 -5.94 20.96 -16.74
N GLU A 163 -5.13 21.70 -17.48
CA GLU A 163 -5.38 21.96 -18.91
C GLU A 163 -5.38 20.66 -19.71
N PHE A 164 -4.48 19.70 -19.38
CA PHE A 164 -4.46 18.42 -20.04
C PHE A 164 -5.69 17.55 -19.69
N PHE A 165 -6.15 17.57 -18.43
CA PHE A 165 -7.42 16.94 -18.06
C PHE A 165 -8.62 17.52 -18.81
N ASP A 166 -8.71 18.85 -18.91
CA ASP A 166 -9.78 19.51 -19.65
C ASP A 166 -9.71 19.15 -21.15
N TYR A 167 -8.53 19.09 -21.72
CA TYR A 167 -8.33 18.64 -23.10
C TYR A 167 -8.83 17.23 -23.31
N LEU A 168 -8.50 16.28 -22.43
CA LEU A 168 -8.93 14.89 -22.53
C LEU A 168 -10.45 14.71 -22.35
N LEU A 169 -11.09 15.56 -21.56
CA LEU A 169 -12.53 15.52 -21.35
C LEU A 169 -13.32 16.06 -22.55
N ASN A 170 -12.74 16.98 -23.31
CA ASN A 170 -13.41 17.66 -24.41
C ASN A 170 -13.12 17.07 -25.80
N ASN A 171 -12.21 16.09 -25.89
CA ASN A 171 -11.80 15.45 -27.14
C ASN A 171 -11.84 13.91 -27.02
#